data_972117320c304a14294ffab49fd6efba
#
_entry.id   972117320c304a14294ffab49fd6efba
#
_cell.length_a   1.000
_cell.length_b   1.000
_cell.length_c   1.000
_cell.angle_alpha   90.00
_cell.angle_beta   90.00
_cell.angle_gamma   90.00
#
_symmetry.space_group_name_H-M   'P 1'
#
loop_
_entity.id
_entity.type
_entity.pdbx_description
1 polymer ?
#
loop_
_entity_poly.entity_id
_entity_poly.type
_entity_poly.pdbx_seq_one_letter_code
_entity_poly.pdbx_strand_id
1 'polypeptide(L)'
;MKTEESESIVMMTLIAKREEKDNLLSALSESEIHLSNVSYGRGFVRTGYVKFSFGMSRDVRTVIIFCVSTDTKINKFLDRLLTEFNFDKPHTGIAYTIPINSISY
;
A
#
# COMPACT_ATOMS: atom_id res chain seq x y z
N MET A 1 -4.74 -10.11 -19.80
CA MET A 1 -3.59 -9.23 -19.74
C MET A 1 -2.34 -9.98 -20.15
N LYS A 2 -1.55 -9.34 -20.96
CA LYS A 2 -0.32 -9.95 -21.39
C LYS A 2 0.84 -9.28 -20.65
N THR A 3 1.58 -10.06 -19.89
CA THR A 3 2.73 -9.55 -19.16
C THR A 3 4.01 -9.96 -19.85
N GLU A 4 5.08 -9.31 -19.48
CA GLU A 4 6.40 -9.77 -19.87
C GLU A 4 6.62 -11.15 -19.28
N GLU A 5 7.36 -11.99 -20.00
CA GLU A 5 7.52 -13.39 -19.62
C GLU A 5 8.10 -13.56 -18.24
N SER A 6 9.00 -12.68 -17.84
CA SER A 6 9.70 -12.80 -16.57
C SER A 6 9.02 -12.09 -15.42
N GLU A 7 7.90 -11.42 -15.67
CA GLU A 7 7.26 -10.61 -14.65
C GLU A 7 5.94 -11.22 -14.20
N SER A 8 5.78 -11.21 -12.90
CA SER A 8 4.55 -11.65 -12.25
C SER A 8 3.71 -10.44 -11.91
N ILE A 9 2.41 -10.66 -11.82
CA ILE A 9 1.46 -9.63 -11.40
C ILE A 9 1.24 -9.76 -9.90
N VAL A 10 1.24 -8.63 -9.24
CA VAL A 10 1.15 -8.56 -7.79
C VAL A 10 0.11 -7.51 -7.41
N MET A 11 -0.70 -7.82 -6.42
CA MET A 11 -1.56 -6.83 -5.80
C MET A 11 -0.89 -6.32 -4.53
N MET A 12 -0.85 -5.01 -4.38
CA MET A 12 -0.33 -4.39 -3.17
C MET A 12 -1.46 -3.62 -2.49
N THR A 13 -1.52 -3.76 -1.18
CA THR A 13 -2.46 -3.01 -0.36
C THR A 13 -1.67 -2.09 0.55
N LEU A 14 -2.05 -0.83 0.56
CA LEU A 14 -1.48 0.18 1.44
C LEU A 14 -2.57 0.63 2.40
N ILE A 15 -2.24 0.73 3.66
CA ILE A 15 -3.13 1.30 4.66
C ILE A 15 -2.33 2.37 5.39
N ALA A 16 -2.82 3.59 5.35
CA ALA A 16 -2.09 4.72 5.92
C ALA A 16 -3.08 5.73 6.48
N LYS A 17 -2.56 6.77 7.10
CA LYS A 17 -3.40 7.89 7.53
C LYS A 17 -3.96 8.56 6.30
N ARG A 18 -5.22 9.00 6.41
CA ARG A 18 -5.94 9.57 5.27
C ARG A 18 -5.25 10.81 4.69
N GLU A 19 -4.58 11.56 5.54
CA GLU A 19 -3.87 12.75 5.10
C GLU A 19 -2.68 12.44 4.18
N GLU A 20 -2.24 11.19 4.14
CA GLU A 20 -1.17 10.77 3.23
C GLU A 20 -1.66 10.36 1.86
N LYS A 21 -2.96 10.38 1.62
CA LYS A 21 -3.54 9.86 0.38
C LYS A 21 -2.94 10.50 -0.85
N ASP A 22 -2.93 11.82 -0.92
CA ASP A 22 -2.48 12.50 -2.13
C ASP A 22 -1.01 12.25 -2.40
N ASN A 23 -0.20 12.23 -1.36
CA ASN A 23 1.23 11.95 -1.52
C ASN A 23 1.46 10.53 -2.01
N LEU A 24 0.71 9.57 -1.48
CA LEU A 24 0.84 8.18 -1.90
C LEU A 24 0.37 7.99 -3.33
N LEU A 25 -0.74 8.61 -3.72
CA LEU A 25 -1.23 8.50 -5.09
C LEU A 25 -0.27 9.15 -6.08
N SER A 26 0.33 10.27 -5.71
CA SER A 26 1.35 10.90 -6.55
C SER A 26 2.55 9.98 -6.74
N ALA A 27 3.01 9.37 -5.67
CA ALA A 27 4.14 8.46 -5.74
C ALA A 27 3.82 7.23 -6.59
N LEU A 28 2.61 6.70 -6.49
CA LEU A 28 2.18 5.58 -7.34
C LEU A 28 2.20 5.97 -8.80
N SER A 29 1.70 7.14 -9.13
CA SER A 29 1.70 7.63 -10.49
C SER A 29 3.12 7.81 -11.03
N GLU A 30 4.00 8.38 -10.23
CA GLU A 30 5.41 8.54 -10.61
C GLU A 30 6.10 7.20 -10.83
N SER A 31 5.66 6.19 -10.12
CA SER A 31 6.21 4.84 -10.24
C SER A 31 5.53 4.03 -11.36
N GLU A 32 4.66 4.67 -12.13
CA GLU A 32 3.94 4.04 -13.23
C GLU A 32 3.04 2.90 -12.78
N ILE A 33 2.47 3.03 -11.60
CA ILE A 33 1.47 2.10 -11.09
C ILE A 33 0.13 2.81 -11.20
N HIS A 34 -0.62 2.46 -12.23
CA HIS A 34 -1.82 3.19 -12.60
C HIS A 34 -3.12 2.47 -12.27
N LEU A 35 -3.06 1.17 -12.09
CA LEU A 35 -4.27 0.41 -11.76
C LEU A 35 -4.42 0.39 -10.25
N SER A 36 -5.20 1.33 -9.75
CA SER A 36 -5.37 1.47 -8.31
C SER A 36 -6.81 1.80 -7.96
N ASN A 37 -7.16 1.52 -6.73
CA ASN A 37 -8.47 1.81 -6.18
C ASN A 37 -8.29 2.32 -4.76
N VAL A 38 -9.08 3.32 -4.40
CA VAL A 38 -8.95 3.97 -3.10
C VAL A 38 -10.23 3.75 -2.30
N SER A 39 -10.06 3.36 -1.06
CA SER A 39 -11.15 3.23 -0.10
C SER A 39 -10.78 3.97 1.18
N TYR A 40 -11.79 4.26 1.97
CA TYR A 40 -11.59 4.94 3.23
C TYR A 40 -12.12 4.11 4.37
N GLY A 41 -11.48 4.25 5.52
CA GLY A 41 -11.90 3.52 6.67
C GLY A 41 -11.52 4.22 7.95
N ARG A 42 -11.80 3.57 9.06
CA ARG A 42 -11.36 4.01 10.36
C ARG A 42 -10.57 2.87 10.98
N GLY A 43 -9.35 3.19 11.37
CA GLY A 43 -8.51 2.23 12.01
C GLY A 43 -8.78 2.20 13.49
N PHE A 44 -8.80 1.02 14.04
CA PHE A 44 -8.91 0.82 15.46
C PHE A 44 -7.88 -0.24 15.82
N VAL A 45 -6.92 0.14 16.65
CA VAL A 45 -5.87 -0.77 17.03
C VAL A 45 -5.97 -1.06 18.50
N ARG A 46 -6.08 -2.33 18.83
CA ARG A 46 -6.07 -2.77 20.21
C ARG A 46 -4.63 -3.04 20.61
N THR A 47 -4.13 -2.29 21.54
CA THR A 47 -2.78 -2.48 22.04
C THR A 47 -2.65 -3.88 22.62
N GLY A 48 -1.49 -4.49 22.40
CA GLY A 48 -1.25 -5.84 22.86
C GLY A 48 -1.36 -6.90 21.79
N TYR A 49 -2.11 -6.63 20.73
CA TYR A 49 -2.23 -7.56 19.63
C TYR A 49 -1.39 -7.15 18.43
N VAL A 50 -1.29 -5.87 18.21
CA VAL A 50 -0.61 -5.35 17.04
C VAL A 50 0.53 -4.48 17.51
N LYS A 51 1.72 -4.75 17.02
CA LYS A 51 2.92 -4.01 17.40
C LYS A 51 2.96 -2.62 16.81
N PHE A 52 2.22 -2.40 15.74
CA PHE A 52 2.16 -1.09 15.11
C PHE A 52 0.73 -0.59 15.16
N SER A 53 0.58 0.72 15.21
CA SER A 53 -0.72 1.36 15.15
C SER A 53 -0.52 2.75 14.56
N PHE A 54 -1.62 3.39 14.21
CA PHE A 54 -1.57 4.72 13.66
C PHE A 54 -1.56 5.79 14.74
N GLY A 55 -1.34 5.40 15.97
CA GLY A 55 -1.31 6.30 17.09
C GLY A 55 -1.82 5.59 18.31
N MET A 56 -2.43 6.32 19.20
CA MET A 56 -2.99 5.76 20.40
C MET A 56 -4.17 4.86 20.07
N SER A 57 -4.71 4.16 21.05
CA SER A 57 -5.86 3.28 20.87
C SER A 57 -7.13 4.11 20.67
N ARG A 58 -7.23 4.78 19.54
CA ARG A 58 -8.40 5.58 19.20
C ARG A 58 -8.65 5.46 17.70
N ASP A 59 -9.83 5.88 17.29
CA ASP A 59 -10.17 5.88 15.87
C ASP A 59 -9.23 6.78 15.08
N VAL A 60 -8.68 6.23 14.03
CA VAL A 60 -7.84 6.98 13.11
C VAL A 60 -8.44 6.84 11.72
N ARG A 61 -8.60 7.95 11.05
CA ARG A 61 -9.09 7.93 9.68
C ARG A 61 -7.99 7.42 8.79
N THR A 62 -8.32 6.41 8.01
CA THR A 62 -7.35 5.75 7.15
C THR A 62 -7.75 5.84 5.69
N VAL A 63 -6.77 5.70 4.83
CA VAL A 63 -6.96 5.46 3.42
C VAL A 63 -6.41 4.06 3.12
N ILE A 64 -7.14 3.33 2.30
CA ILE A 64 -6.76 2.00 1.86
C ILE A 64 -6.61 2.06 0.35
N ILE A 65 -5.43 1.76 -0.14
CA ILE A 65 -5.15 1.82 -1.57
C ILE A 65 -4.80 0.43 -2.04
N PHE A 66 -5.57 -0.07 -2.99
CA PHE A 66 -5.28 -1.33 -3.66
C PHE A 66 -4.70 -1.02 -5.02
N CYS A 67 -3.61 -1.65 -5.38
CA CYS A 67 -3.05 -1.45 -6.70
C CYS A 67 -2.50 -2.77 -7.22
N VAL A 68 -2.44 -2.86 -8.55
CA VAL A 68 -1.99 -4.06 -9.24
C VAL A 68 -0.94 -3.62 -10.25
N SER A 69 0.18 -4.29 -10.25
CA SER A 69 1.24 -4.01 -11.20
C SER A 69 2.19 -5.20 -11.25
N THR A 70 3.27 -5.03 -11.99
CA THR A 70 4.30 -6.06 -12.05
C THR A 70 5.09 -6.09 -10.75
N ASP A 71 5.68 -7.22 -10.46
CA ASP A 71 6.48 -7.37 -9.24
C ASP A 71 7.66 -6.40 -9.22
N THR A 72 8.24 -6.11 -10.36
CA THR A 72 9.36 -5.18 -10.44
C THR A 72 8.94 -3.77 -9.98
N LYS A 73 7.82 -3.29 -10.49
CA LYS A 73 7.34 -1.96 -10.11
C LYS A 73 6.90 -1.93 -8.65
N ILE A 74 6.23 -2.97 -8.21
CA ILE A 74 5.76 -3.05 -6.83
C ILE A 74 6.95 -3.06 -5.86
N ASN A 75 7.97 -3.84 -6.16
CA ASN A 75 9.14 -3.92 -5.28
C ASN A 75 9.88 -2.59 -5.20
N LYS A 76 10.00 -1.89 -6.31
CA LYS A 76 10.60 -0.55 -6.30
C LYS A 76 9.77 0.41 -5.47
N PHE A 77 8.45 0.31 -5.58
CA PHE A 77 7.59 1.17 -4.81
C PHE A 77 7.66 0.86 -3.31
N LEU A 78 7.77 -0.41 -2.95
CA LEU A 78 7.95 -0.78 -1.55
C LEU A 78 9.21 -0.13 -0.96
N ASP A 79 10.28 -0.07 -1.74
CA ASP A 79 11.49 0.62 -1.29
C ASP A 79 11.23 2.11 -1.05
N ARG A 80 10.43 2.75 -1.89
CA ARG A 80 10.05 4.14 -1.68
C ARG A 80 9.23 4.32 -0.40
N LEU A 81 8.34 3.39 -0.12
CA LEU A 81 7.56 3.46 1.11
C LEU A 81 8.46 3.46 2.34
N LEU A 82 9.53 2.68 2.31
CA LEU A 82 10.45 2.62 3.44
C LEU A 82 11.29 3.89 3.55
N THR A 83 11.76 4.42 2.43
CA THR A 83 12.72 5.54 2.45
C THR A 83 12.05 6.90 2.44
N GLU A 84 10.93 7.06 1.75
CA GLU A 84 10.27 8.35 1.60
C GLU A 84 9.07 8.53 2.51
N PHE A 85 8.41 7.44 2.87
CA PHE A 85 7.18 7.50 3.66
C PHE A 85 7.32 6.90 5.04
N ASN A 86 8.51 6.42 5.38
CA ASN A 86 8.83 5.90 6.71
C ASN A 86 7.97 4.71 7.12
N PHE A 87 7.61 3.85 6.17
CA PHE A 87 6.79 2.68 6.47
C PHE A 87 7.53 1.65 7.33
N ASP A 88 8.83 1.81 7.50
CA ASP A 88 9.61 0.98 8.41
C ASP A 88 9.50 1.43 9.86
N LYS A 89 8.82 2.54 10.12
CA LYS A 89 8.67 3.08 11.46
C LYS A 89 7.27 2.82 11.99
N PRO A 90 7.12 2.65 13.30
CA PRO A 90 5.80 2.40 13.87
C PRO A 90 4.86 3.57 13.65
N HIS A 91 3.57 3.28 13.60
CA HIS A 91 2.49 4.26 13.50
C HIS A 91 2.45 5.01 12.17
N THR A 92 3.10 4.47 11.13
CA THR A 92 3.14 5.16 9.84
C THR A 92 2.17 4.54 8.84
N GLY A 93 2.26 3.24 8.63
CA GLY A 93 1.41 2.59 7.65
C GLY A 93 1.73 1.12 7.53
N ILE A 94 0.90 0.45 6.77
CA ILE A 94 1.01 -0.98 6.52
C ILE A 94 1.00 -1.18 5.02
N ALA A 95 1.87 -2.03 4.53
CA ALA A 95 1.86 -2.43 3.13
C ALA A 95 2.06 -3.93 3.06
N TYR A 96 1.28 -4.59 2.22
CA TYR A 96 1.49 -6.00 1.97
C TYR A 96 1.14 -6.31 0.52
N THR A 97 1.65 -7.42 0.04
CA THR A 97 1.47 -7.84 -1.33
C THR A 97 0.92 -9.25 -1.39
N ILE A 98 0.16 -9.50 -2.45
CA ILE A 98 -0.39 -10.82 -2.72
C ILE A 98 -0.12 -11.12 -4.19
N PRO A 99 0.51 -12.26 -4.50
CA PRO A 99 0.69 -12.63 -5.90
C PRO A 99 -0.66 -12.96 -6.55
N ILE A 100 -0.80 -12.58 -7.80
CA ILE A 100 -2.01 -12.84 -8.57
C ILE A 100 -1.70 -13.90 -9.61
N ASN A 101 -2.42 -15.01 -9.54
CA ASN A 101 -2.20 -16.12 -10.46
C ASN A 101 -2.85 -15.88 -11.83
N SER A 102 -3.98 -15.19 -11.84
CA SER A 102 -4.64 -14.86 -13.09
C SER A 102 -5.44 -13.57 -12.92
N ILE A 103 -5.61 -12.87 -14.02
CA ILE A 103 -6.34 -11.61 -14.01
C ILE A 103 -7.14 -11.52 -15.31
N SER A 104 -8.32 -10.93 -15.20
CA SER A 104 -9.20 -10.72 -16.34
C SER A 104 -9.66 -9.27 -16.36
N TYR A 105 -9.62 -8.68 -17.54
CA TYR A 105 -10.08 -7.29 -17.67
C TYR A 105 -10.35 -6.93 -19.11
#